data_9a575bc14f2c4912beafadad454a9090
#
_entry.id   9a575bc14f2c4912beafadad454a9090
#
_cell.length_a   1.000
_cell.length_b   1.000
_cell.length_c   1.000
_cell.angle_alpha   90.00
_cell.angle_beta   90.00
_cell.angle_gamma   90.00
#
_symmetry.space_group_name_H-M   'P 1'
#
loop_
_entity.id
_entity.type
_entity.pdbx_description
1 polymer ?
#
loop_
_entity_poly.entity_id
_entity_poly.type
_entity_poly.pdbx_seq_one_letter_code
_entity_poly.pdbx_strand_id
1 'polypeptide(L)'
;MNRCLLGLALLSSISAPAFSKPAEPDLATVRAVTERFRDVNVALAEGYIRDPMDVCDTATMMGRSAGLGAMGVHYFRPDLLGITAPPNPRVSGSGTHTDFNKPAILIYEPQADGSHQLVAVENLVFIKAWEAAGNKEPPTYQGQSFNKMEDDPATHVDEAHMFEPHYDLHVWLYRDNPSGMFAQFNPNVSCAHGTAQMASHAANGADR
;
A
#
# COMPACT_ATOMS: atom_id res chain seq x y z
N MET A 1 -65.95 2.05 43.40
CA MET A 1 -65.68 2.78 42.17
C MET A 1 -64.20 3.09 42.19
N ASN A 2 -63.32 2.17 41.60
CA ASN A 2 -61.88 2.33 41.51
C ASN A 2 -61.53 2.76 40.10
N ARG A 3 -60.95 3.94 39.97
CA ARG A 3 -60.37 4.44 38.69
C ARG A 3 -58.91 4.05 38.64
N CYS A 4 -58.54 3.11 37.75
CA CYS A 4 -57.18 2.86 37.35
C CYS A 4 -56.70 3.96 36.38
N LEU A 5 -55.64 4.69 36.73
CA LEU A 5 -54.92 5.59 35.87
C LEU A 5 -53.81 4.79 35.20
N LEU A 6 -53.92 4.56 33.87
CA LEU A 6 -52.83 4.04 33.06
C LEU A 6 -51.88 5.22 32.76
N GLY A 7 -50.67 5.15 33.29
CA GLY A 7 -49.57 6.06 32.92
C GLY A 7 -48.90 5.59 31.61
N LEU A 8 -48.97 6.40 30.58
CA LEU A 8 -48.29 6.19 29.29
C LEU A 8 -46.85 6.71 29.43
N ALA A 9 -45.88 5.79 29.50
CA ALA A 9 -44.46 6.15 29.48
C ALA A 9 -44.00 6.41 28.03
N LEU A 10 -43.69 7.64 27.70
CA LEU A 10 -43.02 7.98 26.44
C LEU A 10 -41.53 7.58 26.54
N LEU A 11 -41.13 6.55 25.80
CA LEU A 11 -39.72 6.21 25.54
C LEU A 11 -39.18 7.15 24.49
N SER A 12 -38.40 8.15 24.89
CA SER A 12 -37.61 9.00 23.99
C SER A 12 -36.41 8.22 23.50
N SER A 13 -36.42 7.81 22.25
CA SER A 13 -35.23 7.20 21.57
C SER A 13 -34.20 8.30 21.30
N ILE A 14 -33.09 8.28 22.03
CA ILE A 14 -31.92 9.12 21.75
C ILE A 14 -31.17 8.46 20.58
N SER A 15 -31.31 9.02 19.38
CA SER A 15 -30.47 8.63 18.24
C SER A 15 -29.04 9.14 18.48
N ALA A 16 -28.09 8.25 18.63
CA ALA A 16 -26.67 8.61 18.65
C ALA A 16 -26.26 9.23 17.30
N PRO A 17 -25.44 10.30 17.30
CA PRO A 17 -24.95 10.86 16.04
C PRO A 17 -24.12 9.80 15.30
N ALA A 18 -24.47 9.54 14.05
CA ALA A 18 -23.65 8.74 13.15
C ALA A 18 -22.36 9.53 12.86
N PHE A 19 -21.22 9.05 13.34
CA PHE A 19 -19.92 9.57 12.90
C PHE A 19 -19.77 9.20 11.43
N SER A 20 -19.92 10.18 10.55
CA SER A 20 -19.56 9.99 9.13
C SER A 20 -18.06 9.79 9.04
N LYS A 21 -17.62 8.73 8.34
CA LYS A 21 -16.21 8.54 7.96
C LYS A 21 -15.75 9.84 7.27
N PRO A 22 -14.54 10.36 7.58
CA PRO A 22 -13.98 11.50 6.86
C PRO A 22 -14.02 11.25 5.35
N ALA A 23 -14.33 12.28 4.58
CA ALA A 23 -14.34 12.17 3.12
C ALA A 23 -12.92 11.80 2.63
N GLU A 24 -12.84 10.87 1.68
CA GLU A 24 -11.57 10.49 1.06
C GLU A 24 -10.99 11.72 0.32
N PRO A 25 -9.66 11.98 0.40
CA PRO A 25 -9.04 13.06 -0.35
C PRO A 25 -9.17 12.79 -1.86
N ASP A 26 -9.37 13.82 -2.65
CA ASP A 26 -9.26 13.70 -4.10
C ASP A 26 -7.79 13.63 -4.56
N LEU A 27 -7.57 13.23 -5.82
CA LEU A 27 -6.22 13.07 -6.38
C LEU A 27 -5.41 14.37 -6.38
N ALA A 28 -6.07 15.53 -6.54
CA ALA A 28 -5.40 16.83 -6.52
C ALA A 28 -4.90 17.18 -5.12
N THR A 29 -5.69 16.87 -4.11
CA THR A 29 -5.31 17.01 -2.69
C THR A 29 -4.14 16.11 -2.36
N VAL A 30 -4.20 14.82 -2.72
CA VAL A 30 -3.10 13.86 -2.49
C VAL A 30 -1.82 14.35 -3.17
N ARG A 31 -1.89 14.78 -4.43
CA ARG A 31 -0.76 15.35 -5.15
C ARG A 31 -0.17 16.56 -4.41
N ALA A 32 -1.01 17.50 -3.97
CA ALA A 32 -0.55 18.72 -3.29
C ALA A 32 0.18 18.39 -1.98
N VAL A 33 -0.33 17.48 -1.17
CA VAL A 33 0.30 17.12 0.12
C VAL A 33 1.55 16.26 -0.03
N THR A 34 1.72 15.56 -1.16
CA THR A 34 2.87 14.69 -1.42
C THR A 34 3.94 15.31 -2.34
N GLU A 35 3.67 16.48 -2.95
CA GLU A 35 4.60 17.17 -3.86
C GLU A 35 5.99 17.42 -3.24
N ARG A 36 6.05 17.70 -1.92
CA ARG A 36 7.31 17.90 -1.20
C ARG A 36 8.23 16.68 -1.23
N PHE A 37 7.69 15.50 -1.41
CA PHE A 37 8.44 14.24 -1.46
C PHE A 37 9.13 13.99 -2.81
N ARG A 38 9.02 14.92 -3.77
CA ARG A 38 9.93 14.93 -4.94
C ARG A 38 11.39 15.07 -4.50
N ASP A 39 11.65 15.69 -3.37
CA ASP A 39 12.93 15.60 -2.67
C ASP A 39 12.88 14.41 -1.70
N VAL A 40 13.61 13.34 -2.04
CA VAL A 40 13.68 12.13 -1.24
C VAL A 40 14.21 12.39 0.18
N ASN A 41 15.04 13.44 0.38
CA ASN A 41 15.55 13.80 1.69
C ASN A 41 14.43 14.30 2.62
N VAL A 42 13.41 14.97 2.06
CA VAL A 42 12.21 15.36 2.84
C VAL A 42 11.44 14.12 3.28
N ALA A 43 11.30 13.12 2.41
CA ALA A 43 10.65 11.86 2.77
C ALA A 43 11.41 11.15 3.91
N LEU A 44 12.73 11.04 3.80
CA LEU A 44 13.60 10.46 4.84
C LEU A 44 13.48 11.22 6.17
N ALA A 45 13.49 12.55 6.13
CA ALA A 45 13.33 13.40 7.31
C ALA A 45 11.96 13.25 7.99
N GLU A 46 10.91 12.93 7.22
CA GLU A 46 9.56 12.66 7.73
C GLU A 46 9.33 11.21 8.16
N GLY A 47 10.39 10.38 8.16
CA GLY A 47 10.37 9.02 8.70
C GLY A 47 10.03 7.93 7.68
N TYR A 48 10.03 8.23 6.38
CA TYR A 48 10.09 7.18 5.37
C TYR A 48 11.47 6.54 5.39
N ILE A 49 11.51 5.25 5.23
CA ILE A 49 12.77 4.51 5.06
C ILE A 49 12.74 3.81 3.70
N ARG A 50 13.88 3.77 3.04
CA ARG A 50 14.04 2.95 1.84
C ARG A 50 13.85 1.49 2.22
N ASP A 51 13.19 0.71 1.35
CA ASP A 51 13.08 -0.73 1.53
C ASP A 51 14.49 -1.30 1.81
N PRO A 52 14.70 -2.00 2.94
CA PRO A 52 15.97 -2.61 3.27
C PRO A 52 16.48 -3.62 2.25
N MET A 53 15.58 -4.20 1.46
CA MET A 53 15.93 -5.10 0.35
C MET A 53 16.51 -4.34 -0.84
N ASP A 54 16.30 -3.04 -0.90
CA ASP A 54 16.81 -2.14 -1.95
C ASP A 54 16.47 -2.59 -3.38
N VAL A 55 15.30 -3.17 -3.56
CA VAL A 55 14.85 -3.72 -4.83
C VAL A 55 14.05 -2.66 -5.60
N CYS A 56 14.28 -2.60 -6.90
CA CYS A 56 13.38 -1.90 -7.82
C CYS A 56 12.46 -2.95 -8.43
N ASP A 57 11.19 -2.96 -8.02
CA ASP A 57 10.24 -4.00 -8.35
C ASP A 57 9.76 -3.89 -9.79
N THR A 58 9.91 -5.00 -10.54
CA THR A 58 9.46 -5.11 -11.94
C THR A 58 8.35 -6.14 -12.08
N ALA A 59 7.54 -5.99 -13.12
CA ALA A 59 6.50 -6.96 -13.44
C ALA A 59 7.07 -8.38 -13.65
N THR A 60 8.25 -8.50 -14.23
CA THR A 60 8.89 -9.79 -14.49
C THR A 60 9.32 -10.53 -13.23
N MET A 61 9.70 -9.81 -12.18
CA MET A 61 10.04 -10.41 -10.87
C MET A 61 8.83 -11.09 -10.23
N MET A 62 7.62 -10.60 -10.53
CA MET A 62 6.35 -11.15 -10.05
C MET A 62 5.69 -12.07 -11.10
N GLY A 63 6.45 -12.64 -12.02
CA GLY A 63 5.95 -13.57 -13.04
C GLY A 63 5.03 -12.94 -14.09
N ARG A 64 5.01 -11.61 -14.19
CA ARG A 64 4.17 -10.88 -15.14
C ARG A 64 4.93 -10.50 -16.40
N SER A 65 4.19 -10.09 -17.44
CA SER A 65 4.79 -9.64 -18.71
C SER A 65 5.69 -8.42 -18.51
N ALA A 66 6.88 -8.43 -19.13
CA ALA A 66 7.81 -7.29 -19.13
C ALA A 66 7.18 -6.00 -19.69
N GLY A 67 6.20 -6.12 -20.59
CA GLY A 67 5.49 -4.97 -21.15
C GLY A 67 4.65 -4.18 -20.15
N LEU A 68 4.40 -4.71 -18.94
CA LEU A 68 3.74 -3.99 -17.86
C LEU A 68 4.67 -2.98 -17.17
N GLY A 69 6.01 -3.11 -17.32
CA GLY A 69 6.98 -2.20 -16.74
C GLY A 69 7.34 -2.52 -15.29
N ALA A 70 7.36 -1.51 -14.45
CA ALA A 70 7.82 -1.61 -13.07
C ALA A 70 6.91 -0.85 -12.10
N MET A 71 7.05 -1.16 -10.80
CA MET A 71 6.57 -0.31 -9.71
C MET A 71 7.60 0.76 -9.39
N GLY A 72 8.84 0.38 -9.15
CA GLY A 72 9.92 1.25 -8.71
C GLY A 72 10.52 0.79 -7.39
N VAL A 73 11.22 1.69 -6.70
CA VAL A 73 11.80 1.49 -5.36
C VAL A 73 10.84 2.04 -4.32
N HIS A 74 10.48 1.22 -3.35
CA HIS A 74 9.55 1.58 -2.27
C HIS A 74 10.29 2.26 -1.11
N TYR A 75 9.67 3.31 -0.58
CA TYR A 75 10.02 3.97 0.67
C TYR A 75 8.81 3.96 1.58
N PHE A 76 8.89 3.31 2.72
CA PHE A 76 7.71 3.13 3.57
C PHE A 76 7.85 3.77 4.96
N ARG A 77 6.70 4.06 5.53
CA ARG A 77 6.51 4.52 6.91
C ARG A 77 6.21 3.31 7.80
N PRO A 78 7.23 2.76 8.51
CA PRO A 78 7.03 1.59 9.35
C PRO A 78 5.95 1.79 10.42
N ASP A 79 5.82 3.02 10.93
CA ASP A 79 4.80 3.38 11.93
C ASP A 79 3.37 3.28 11.38
N LEU A 80 3.13 3.63 10.11
CA LEU A 80 1.82 3.54 9.48
C LEU A 80 1.48 2.10 9.07
N LEU A 81 2.46 1.34 8.62
CA LEU A 81 2.32 -0.07 8.26
C LEU A 81 2.31 -0.98 9.50
N GLY A 82 2.65 -0.46 10.69
CA GLY A 82 2.76 -1.24 11.92
C GLY A 82 3.89 -2.26 11.87
N ILE A 83 4.97 -1.98 11.09
CA ILE A 83 6.16 -2.82 11.00
C ILE A 83 7.06 -2.52 12.21
N THR A 84 7.33 -3.53 13.05
CA THR A 84 8.12 -3.37 14.28
C THR A 84 9.37 -4.23 14.31
N ALA A 85 9.58 -5.08 13.31
CA ALA A 85 10.70 -6.00 13.23
C ALA A 85 11.19 -6.13 11.77
N PRO A 86 12.45 -6.51 11.56
CA PRO A 86 12.96 -6.84 10.23
C PRO A 86 12.23 -8.06 9.64
N PRO A 87 12.33 -8.28 8.31
CA PRO A 87 11.76 -9.45 7.65
C PRO A 87 12.17 -10.76 8.32
N ASN A 88 11.21 -11.69 8.53
CA ASN A 88 11.50 -13.03 9.04
C ASN A 88 10.40 -14.05 8.66
N PRO A 89 10.47 -14.75 7.56
CA PRO A 89 11.27 -14.49 6.36
C PRO A 89 10.73 -13.31 5.54
N ARG A 90 9.49 -12.84 5.80
CA ARG A 90 8.77 -11.80 5.08
C ARG A 90 8.51 -10.58 5.95
N VAL A 91 8.32 -9.44 5.29
CA VAL A 91 7.85 -8.22 5.96
C VAL A 91 6.41 -8.43 6.41
N SER A 92 6.13 -8.13 7.67
CA SER A 92 4.79 -8.18 8.25
C SER A 92 4.53 -6.94 9.10
N GLY A 93 3.26 -6.60 9.28
CA GLY A 93 2.86 -5.46 10.09
C GLY A 93 1.42 -5.58 10.59
N SER A 94 1.05 -4.67 11.48
CA SER A 94 -0.27 -4.63 12.12
C SER A 94 -1.08 -3.37 11.78
N GLY A 95 -0.54 -2.49 10.92
CA GLY A 95 -1.19 -1.25 10.52
C GLY A 95 -2.39 -1.50 9.61
N THR A 96 -3.40 -0.65 9.77
CA THR A 96 -4.61 -0.64 8.92
C THR A 96 -4.82 0.73 8.28
N HIS A 97 -3.73 1.46 8.07
CA HIS A 97 -3.73 2.81 7.53
C HIS A 97 -4.04 2.82 6.02
N THR A 98 -5.02 3.64 5.61
CA THR A 98 -5.45 3.77 4.20
C THR A 98 -5.63 5.22 3.75
N ASP A 99 -5.21 6.21 4.56
CA ASP A 99 -5.39 7.63 4.24
C ASP A 99 -4.30 8.13 3.29
N PHE A 100 -4.69 8.46 2.06
CA PHE A 100 -3.79 9.00 1.04
C PHE A 100 -3.37 10.47 1.29
N ASN A 101 -3.93 11.18 2.28
CA ASN A 101 -3.33 12.44 2.73
C ASN A 101 -1.95 12.24 3.37
N LYS A 102 -1.69 11.03 3.86
CA LYS A 102 -0.41 10.62 4.42
C LYS A 102 -0.11 9.20 3.96
N PRO A 103 0.26 8.99 2.69
CA PRO A 103 0.48 7.65 2.16
C PRO A 103 1.54 6.91 2.95
N ALA A 104 1.33 5.61 3.17
CA ALA A 104 2.27 4.78 3.91
C ALA A 104 3.52 4.46 3.09
N ILE A 105 3.44 4.56 1.77
CA ILE A 105 4.52 4.23 0.85
C ILE A 105 4.65 5.32 -0.22
N LEU A 106 5.89 5.67 -0.54
CA LEU A 106 6.27 6.50 -1.68
C LEU A 106 7.08 5.64 -2.64
N ILE A 107 6.82 5.79 -3.94
CA ILE A 107 7.49 5.00 -4.96
C ILE A 107 8.34 5.90 -5.84
N TYR A 108 9.59 5.50 -5.99
CA TYR A 108 10.58 6.25 -6.75
C TYR A 108 11.17 5.44 -7.90
N GLU A 109 11.38 6.10 -9.04
CA GLU A 109 12.16 5.57 -10.13
C GLU A 109 13.64 5.96 -9.96
N PRO A 110 14.57 5.01 -9.90
CA PRO A 110 15.99 5.30 -9.82
C PRO A 110 16.51 5.90 -11.15
N GLN A 111 17.32 6.95 -11.05
CA GLN A 111 17.84 7.69 -12.21
C GLN A 111 19.32 7.39 -12.46
N ALA A 112 19.79 7.67 -13.67
CA ALA A 112 21.17 7.41 -14.10
C ALA A 112 22.23 8.17 -13.28
N ASP A 113 21.89 9.30 -12.69
CA ASP A 113 22.77 10.09 -11.83
C ASP A 113 22.74 9.65 -10.35
N GLY A 114 22.04 8.56 -10.05
CA GLY A 114 21.85 8.04 -8.70
C GLY A 114 20.74 8.72 -7.89
N SER A 115 20.07 9.71 -8.46
CA SER A 115 18.89 10.33 -7.81
C SER A 115 17.66 9.43 -7.91
N HIS A 116 16.61 9.79 -7.17
CA HIS A 116 15.33 9.10 -7.16
C HIS A 116 14.22 10.08 -7.54
N GLN A 117 13.44 9.75 -8.57
CA GLN A 117 12.29 10.54 -9.00
C GLN A 117 10.99 9.95 -8.45
N LEU A 118 10.24 10.72 -7.67
CA LEU A 118 8.92 10.30 -7.19
C LEU A 118 8.00 10.04 -8.39
N VAL A 119 7.37 8.86 -8.46
CA VAL A 119 6.49 8.45 -9.55
C VAL A 119 5.08 8.12 -9.09
N ALA A 120 4.93 7.55 -7.88
CA ALA A 120 3.64 7.19 -7.32
C ALA A 120 3.64 7.30 -5.79
N VAL A 121 2.44 7.20 -5.22
CA VAL A 121 2.22 6.96 -3.80
C VAL A 121 1.39 5.70 -3.64
N GLU A 122 1.44 5.09 -2.44
CA GLU A 122 0.77 3.83 -2.20
C GLU A 122 0.33 3.72 -0.73
N ASN A 123 -0.75 2.98 -0.51
CA ASN A 123 -1.09 2.43 0.80
C ASN A 123 -1.17 0.91 0.71
N LEU A 124 -0.73 0.26 1.78
CA LEU A 124 -0.73 -1.18 1.95
C LEU A 124 -1.28 -1.54 3.33
N VAL A 125 -2.08 -2.60 3.41
CA VAL A 125 -2.52 -3.19 4.67
C VAL A 125 -2.34 -4.71 4.62
N PHE A 126 -1.74 -5.29 5.65
CA PHE A 126 -1.62 -6.74 5.74
C PHE A 126 -3.00 -7.38 5.94
N ILE A 127 -3.34 -8.39 5.15
CA ILE A 127 -4.68 -9.04 5.17
C ILE A 127 -5.04 -9.49 6.59
N LYS A 128 -4.11 -10.16 7.27
CA LYS A 128 -4.31 -10.64 8.64
C LYS A 128 -4.65 -9.53 9.63
N ALA A 129 -3.97 -8.37 9.53
CA ALA A 129 -4.24 -7.23 10.38
C ALA A 129 -5.57 -6.54 10.03
N TRP A 130 -5.86 -6.43 8.73
CA TRP A 130 -7.08 -5.86 8.22
C TRP A 130 -8.33 -6.65 8.67
N GLU A 131 -8.30 -7.97 8.56
CA GLU A 131 -9.35 -8.87 9.00
C GLU A 131 -9.49 -8.88 10.53
N ALA A 132 -8.38 -8.85 11.28
CA ALA A 132 -8.38 -8.76 12.74
C ALA A 132 -9.03 -7.46 13.25
N ALA A 133 -8.99 -6.39 12.47
CA ALA A 133 -9.71 -5.13 12.73
C ALA A 133 -11.21 -5.21 12.41
N GLY A 134 -11.73 -6.38 11.97
CA GLY A 134 -13.14 -6.62 11.69
C GLY A 134 -13.57 -6.32 10.24
N ASN A 135 -12.65 -5.99 9.36
CA ASN A 135 -12.93 -5.76 7.94
C ASN A 135 -13.06 -7.08 7.19
N LYS A 136 -14.00 -7.15 6.25
CA LYS A 136 -14.24 -8.36 5.43
C LYS A 136 -13.85 -8.18 3.97
N GLU A 137 -13.97 -6.96 3.49
CA GLU A 137 -13.67 -6.61 2.10
C GLU A 137 -12.35 -5.83 2.04
N PRO A 138 -11.64 -5.87 0.91
CA PRO A 138 -10.47 -5.03 0.69
C PRO A 138 -10.79 -3.54 0.92
N PRO A 139 -9.85 -2.71 1.35
CA PRO A 139 -10.06 -1.28 1.39
C PRO A 139 -10.28 -0.72 -0.01
N THR A 140 -10.90 0.46 -0.08
CA THR A 140 -11.13 1.17 -1.35
C THR A 140 -10.63 2.60 -1.25
N TYR A 141 -10.26 3.17 -2.40
CA TYR A 141 -9.95 4.58 -2.57
C TYR A 141 -10.45 5.07 -3.92
N GLN A 142 -11.20 6.18 -3.96
CA GLN A 142 -11.83 6.74 -5.18
C GLN A 142 -12.63 5.69 -5.98
N GLY A 143 -13.31 4.77 -5.27
CA GLY A 143 -14.08 3.70 -5.86
C GLY A 143 -13.24 2.52 -6.40
N GLN A 144 -11.91 2.58 -6.32
CA GLN A 144 -11.02 1.49 -6.68
C GLN A 144 -10.72 0.62 -5.46
N SER A 145 -10.93 -0.68 -5.59
CA SER A 145 -10.52 -1.66 -4.57
C SER A 145 -9.00 -1.86 -4.60
N PHE A 146 -8.40 -2.04 -3.43
CA PHE A 146 -7.00 -2.44 -3.34
C PHE A 146 -6.82 -3.83 -3.94
N ASN A 147 -5.68 -4.05 -4.58
CA ASN A 147 -5.30 -5.33 -5.14
C ASN A 147 -4.94 -6.30 -4.03
N LYS A 148 -5.30 -7.57 -4.17
CA LYS A 148 -4.83 -8.62 -3.29
C LYS A 148 -3.48 -9.14 -3.79
N MET A 149 -2.48 -9.11 -2.92
CA MET A 149 -1.13 -9.59 -3.17
C MET A 149 -0.85 -10.78 -2.26
N GLU A 150 -0.67 -11.93 -2.87
CA GLU A 150 -0.29 -13.18 -2.20
C GLU A 150 0.41 -14.09 -3.21
N ASP A 151 1.24 -14.99 -2.73
CA ASP A 151 1.88 -15.97 -3.58
C ASP A 151 0.88 -17.02 -4.06
N ASP A 152 1.00 -17.40 -5.31
CA ASP A 152 0.30 -18.58 -5.84
C ASP A 152 1.10 -19.84 -5.50
N PRO A 153 0.56 -20.75 -4.68
CA PRO A 153 1.27 -22.00 -4.32
C PRO A 153 1.56 -22.91 -5.52
N ALA A 154 0.95 -22.66 -6.68
CA ALA A 154 1.21 -23.39 -7.92
C ALA A 154 2.44 -22.89 -8.67
N THR A 155 2.99 -21.75 -8.29
CA THR A 155 4.19 -21.15 -8.88
C THR A 155 5.36 -21.22 -7.90
N HIS A 156 6.56 -20.84 -8.37
CA HIS A 156 7.74 -20.63 -7.53
C HIS A 156 8.12 -19.15 -7.52
N VAL A 157 7.17 -18.29 -7.91
CA VAL A 157 7.33 -16.85 -7.96
C VAL A 157 6.92 -16.23 -6.62
N ASP A 158 7.62 -15.23 -6.19
CA ASP A 158 7.27 -14.40 -5.05
C ASP A 158 6.38 -13.24 -5.55
N GLU A 159 5.08 -13.51 -5.74
CA GLU A 159 4.13 -12.52 -6.23
C GLU A 159 3.85 -11.41 -5.21
N ALA A 160 4.01 -11.71 -3.92
CA ALA A 160 3.87 -10.74 -2.84
C ALA A 160 5.21 -10.04 -2.49
N HIS A 161 6.25 -10.20 -3.32
CA HIS A 161 7.55 -9.51 -3.27
C HIS A 161 8.10 -9.28 -1.85
N MET A 162 8.30 -10.39 -1.12
CA MET A 162 8.85 -10.45 0.25
C MET A 162 7.94 -9.92 1.36
N PHE A 163 6.68 -9.58 1.06
CA PHE A 163 5.68 -9.22 2.06
C PHE A 163 4.76 -10.40 2.41
N GLU A 164 4.25 -10.43 3.64
CA GLU A 164 3.11 -11.28 3.98
C GLU A 164 1.89 -10.87 3.13
N PRO A 165 0.89 -11.75 2.94
CA PRO A 165 -0.29 -11.43 2.15
C PRO A 165 -0.92 -10.09 2.55
N HIS A 166 -1.14 -9.22 1.57
CA HIS A 166 -1.58 -7.85 1.79
C HIS A 166 -2.54 -7.36 0.70
N TYR A 167 -3.18 -6.25 0.99
CA TYR A 167 -3.89 -5.43 0.01
C TYR A 167 -3.08 -4.17 -0.24
N ASP A 168 -2.87 -3.78 -1.49
CA ASP A 168 -2.17 -2.57 -1.89
C ASP A 168 -2.93 -1.76 -2.93
N LEU A 169 -2.64 -0.46 -3.00
CA LEU A 169 -3.13 0.38 -4.10
C LEU A 169 -2.11 1.46 -4.43
N HIS A 170 -1.59 1.38 -5.65
CA HIS A 170 -0.75 2.39 -6.27
C HIS A 170 -1.59 3.56 -6.79
N VAL A 171 -1.07 4.78 -6.68
CA VAL A 171 -1.66 5.99 -7.27
C VAL A 171 -0.58 6.74 -8.04
N TRP A 172 -0.60 6.65 -9.37
CA TRP A 172 0.41 7.20 -10.28
C TRP A 172 0.21 8.71 -10.49
N LEU A 173 0.62 9.52 -9.54
CA LEU A 173 0.43 10.98 -9.57
C LEU A 173 1.52 11.73 -10.34
N TYR A 174 2.73 11.16 -10.44
CA TYR A 174 3.92 11.87 -10.92
C TYR A 174 4.52 11.28 -12.19
N ARG A 175 4.00 10.15 -12.66
CA ARG A 175 4.35 9.50 -13.91
C ARG A 175 3.08 9.01 -14.59
N ASP A 176 2.83 9.48 -15.80
CA ASP A 176 1.69 8.99 -16.59
C ASP A 176 1.76 7.48 -16.73
N ASN A 177 0.62 6.82 -16.50
CA ASN A 177 0.51 5.38 -16.62
C ASN A 177 -0.53 5.03 -17.69
N PRO A 178 -0.13 4.53 -18.87
CA PRO A 178 -1.08 4.14 -19.91
C PRO A 178 -1.96 2.94 -19.52
N SER A 179 -1.55 2.17 -18.50
CA SER A 179 -2.35 1.09 -17.93
C SER A 179 -3.42 1.57 -16.93
N GLY A 180 -3.40 2.86 -16.58
CA GLY A 180 -4.36 3.49 -15.65
C GLY A 180 -3.73 4.03 -14.37
N MET A 181 -4.41 5.01 -13.77
CA MET A 181 -3.98 5.71 -12.54
C MET A 181 -3.73 4.77 -11.36
N PHE A 182 -4.43 3.66 -11.28
CA PHE A 182 -4.43 2.71 -10.17
C PHE A 182 -3.85 1.34 -10.55
N ALA A 183 -3.22 1.22 -11.74
CA ALA A 183 -2.62 -0.05 -12.15
C ALA A 183 -1.40 -0.37 -11.29
N GLN A 184 -1.18 -1.65 -11.04
CA GLN A 184 -0.09 -2.15 -10.21
C GLN A 184 1.30 -1.79 -10.74
N PHE A 185 1.48 -1.86 -12.07
CA PHE A 185 2.74 -1.55 -12.75
C PHE A 185 2.55 -0.38 -13.71
N ASN A 186 3.65 0.26 -14.07
CA ASN A 186 3.67 1.34 -15.04
C ASN A 186 4.74 1.07 -16.11
N PRO A 187 4.38 0.90 -17.40
CA PRO A 187 5.34 0.68 -18.47
C PRO A 187 6.27 1.87 -18.72
N ASN A 188 5.94 3.05 -18.19
CA ASN A 188 6.79 4.25 -18.27
C ASN A 188 7.73 4.39 -17.07
N VAL A 189 7.83 3.39 -16.20
CA VAL A 189 8.79 3.32 -15.08
C VAL A 189 9.83 2.25 -15.37
N SER A 190 11.10 2.59 -15.14
CA SER A 190 12.25 1.74 -15.44
C SER A 190 13.10 1.48 -14.20
N CYS A 191 13.52 0.23 -14.04
CA CYS A 191 14.50 -0.18 -13.05
C CYS A 191 15.93 -0.27 -13.61
N ALA A 192 16.21 0.28 -14.81
CA ALA A 192 17.51 0.19 -15.45
C ALA A 192 18.67 0.77 -14.62
N HIS A 193 18.37 1.68 -13.70
CA HIS A 193 19.35 2.33 -12.81
C HIS A 193 19.15 1.94 -11.34
N GLY A 194 18.27 0.95 -11.07
CA GLY A 194 18.08 0.38 -9.75
C GLY A 194 19.09 -0.71 -9.44
N THR A 195 19.20 -1.06 -8.17
CA THR A 195 19.91 -2.25 -7.74
C THR A 195 19.13 -3.46 -8.24
N ALA A 196 19.74 -4.22 -9.17
CA ALA A 196 19.20 -5.50 -9.58
C ALA A 196 19.51 -6.49 -8.44
N GLN A 197 18.53 -6.77 -7.57
CA GLN A 197 18.67 -7.88 -6.66
C GLN A 197 17.49 -8.83 -6.78
N MET A 198 17.88 -10.06 -6.91
CA MET A 198 17.39 -11.37 -6.53
C MET A 198 17.14 -12.33 -7.68
N ALA A 199 18.22 -12.66 -8.40
CA ALA A 199 18.26 -13.96 -9.07
C ALA A 199 18.73 -15.10 -8.12
N SER A 200 19.01 -14.84 -6.82
CA SER A 200 19.77 -15.76 -5.97
C SER A 200 18.94 -16.55 -4.93
N HIS A 201 17.65 -16.39 -4.80
CA HIS A 201 16.85 -17.19 -3.86
C HIS A 201 16.30 -18.48 -4.46
N ALA A 202 16.28 -18.63 -5.78
CA ALA A 202 15.85 -19.88 -6.44
C ALA A 202 16.92 -20.99 -6.41
N ALA A 203 18.18 -20.69 -6.06
CA ALA A 203 19.28 -21.66 -6.12
C ALA A 203 19.54 -22.43 -4.81
N ASN A 204 18.99 -22.01 -3.66
CA ASN A 204 19.28 -22.62 -2.35
C ASN A 204 18.17 -23.54 -1.81
N GLY A 205 17.10 -23.82 -2.57
CA GLY A 205 16.02 -24.72 -2.20
C GLY A 205 16.16 -26.17 -2.71
N ALA A 206 17.23 -26.50 -3.42
CA ALA A 206 17.35 -27.81 -4.10
C ALA A 206 18.25 -28.82 -3.39
N ASP A 207 18.63 -28.60 -2.13
CA ASP A 207 19.36 -29.60 -1.35
C ASP A 207 18.93 -29.56 0.14
N ARG A 208 17.80 -30.21 0.43
CA ARG A 208 17.55 -30.92 1.73
C ARG A 208 16.37 -31.86 1.61
#